data_b2bfb81590928684d760fdb6cb0ad197
#
_entry.id   b2bfb81590928684d760fdb6cb0ad197
#
_cell.length_a   1.000
_cell.length_b   1.000
_cell.length_c   1.000
_cell.angle_alpha   90.00
_cell.angle_beta   90.00
_cell.angle_gamma   90.00
#
_symmetry.space_group_name_H-M   'P 1'
#
loop_
_entity.id
_entity.type
_entity.pdbx_description
1 polymer ?
#
loop_
_entity_poly.entity_id
_entity_poly.type
_entity_poly.pdbx_seq_one_letter_code
_entity_poly.pdbx_strand_id
1 'polypeptide(L)'
;SRCPLMTFAFLEIFSQARMQINSEDYRKFHGDVNTPRRIKRVVVTCPTTMSECERKSLVRCAKDAVTLLTNFEKKSMADLLPSKKFDIEIVPAYPNDGSGVWYYDEATCSQMVYLYGEIAHKFKGRLADFFELYGKKDERGSYTFTLGSLDIGAGTSDLMINEYSKGDQNESAVCPKPLYYDSYYYAGDDMLQELIREIFLTDKDSALVARLEQTAEGIQKIKDFFGHNYNGQSISQRILRKNFNIQVLIPLACYYLELLKNQNHDCVVHFDDVFKDSLPNHLVMSGFYDFFGFEFNELEWHYSCENVYRIVAKSFDSLVKKISAIMYTYHCDIIVLSGRPATLPPLRDLFIKYYAVAPNRLVQLSSYYIGDWYPFGNNTGYIRNPKTV
;
A
#
# COMPACT_ATOMS: atom_id res chain seq x y z
N SER A 1 6.80 -23.53 -10.94
CA SER A 1 7.55 -22.66 -10.03
C SER A 1 7.15 -21.18 -10.27
N ARG A 2 6.87 -20.41 -9.21
CA ARG A 2 6.54 -18.98 -9.31
C ARG A 2 7.79 -18.09 -9.45
N CYS A 3 8.97 -18.61 -9.16
CA CYS A 3 10.23 -17.86 -9.21
C CYS A 3 10.55 -17.25 -10.60
N PRO A 4 10.38 -17.93 -11.74
CA PRO A 4 10.63 -17.30 -13.04
C PRO A 4 9.73 -16.08 -13.31
N LEU A 5 8.45 -16.14 -12.92
CA LEU A 5 7.53 -15.01 -13.06
C LEU A 5 7.97 -13.82 -12.21
N MET A 6 8.42 -14.06 -10.98
CA MET A 6 8.95 -13.02 -10.11
C MET A 6 10.24 -12.40 -10.68
N THR A 7 11.14 -13.22 -11.24
CA THR A 7 12.35 -12.73 -11.92
C THR A 7 11.99 -11.81 -13.10
N PHE A 8 11.01 -12.18 -13.92
CA PHE A 8 10.57 -11.33 -15.03
C PHE A 8 9.87 -10.06 -14.54
N ALA A 9 9.09 -10.12 -13.44
CA ALA A 9 8.50 -8.93 -12.84
C ALA A 9 9.59 -7.94 -12.36
N PHE A 10 10.63 -8.43 -11.68
CA PHE A 10 11.78 -7.58 -11.32
C PHE A 10 12.50 -7.02 -12.54
N LEU A 11 12.69 -7.82 -13.58
CA LEU A 11 13.33 -7.36 -14.81
C LEU A 11 12.57 -6.23 -15.47
N GLU A 12 11.24 -6.33 -15.51
CA GLU A 12 10.35 -5.27 -16.02
C GLU A 12 10.50 -3.99 -15.19
N ILE A 13 10.40 -4.11 -13.85
CA ILE A 13 10.53 -2.97 -12.94
C ILE A 13 11.90 -2.28 -13.11
N PHE A 14 12.99 -3.04 -13.17
CA PHE A 14 14.34 -2.49 -13.33
C PHE A 14 14.52 -1.83 -14.70
N SER A 15 13.94 -2.40 -15.75
CA SER A 15 13.98 -1.83 -17.09
C SER A 15 13.20 -0.51 -17.15
N GLN A 16 12.01 -0.46 -16.57
CA GLN A 16 11.22 0.78 -16.50
C GLN A 16 11.90 1.84 -15.63
N ALA A 17 12.43 1.47 -14.46
CA ALA A 17 13.18 2.40 -13.61
C ALA A 17 14.39 2.98 -14.35
N ARG A 18 15.12 2.15 -15.10
CA ARG A 18 16.25 2.60 -15.92
C ARG A 18 15.83 3.57 -17.02
N MET A 19 14.73 3.30 -17.70
CA MET A 19 14.17 4.21 -18.71
C MET A 19 13.77 5.53 -18.07
N GLN A 20 13.11 5.49 -16.93
CA GLN A 20 12.64 6.68 -16.22
C GLN A 20 13.80 7.57 -15.75
N ILE A 21 14.82 7.02 -15.09
CA ILE A 21 15.97 7.82 -14.63
C ILE A 21 16.83 8.40 -15.76
N ASN A 22 16.67 7.88 -16.97
CA ASN A 22 17.32 8.37 -18.19
C ASN A 22 16.40 9.19 -19.09
N SER A 23 15.13 9.38 -18.72
CA SER A 23 14.24 10.28 -19.44
C SER A 23 14.77 11.72 -19.39
N GLU A 24 14.45 12.49 -20.41
CA GLU A 24 14.88 13.90 -20.51
C GLU A 24 14.37 14.74 -19.34
N ASP A 25 13.10 14.54 -18.96
CA ASP A 25 12.47 15.28 -17.85
C ASP A 25 13.13 14.98 -16.52
N TYR A 26 13.40 13.70 -16.22
CA TYR A 26 14.07 13.31 -14.98
C TYR A 26 15.48 13.89 -14.90
N ARG A 27 16.24 13.84 -16.01
CA ARG A 27 17.60 14.38 -16.07
C ARG A 27 17.62 15.90 -15.95
N LYS A 28 16.71 16.60 -16.61
CA LYS A 28 16.54 18.07 -16.46
C LYS A 28 16.23 18.45 -15.01
N PHE A 29 15.31 17.73 -14.37
CA PHE A 29 14.94 17.98 -12.97
C PHE A 29 16.15 17.86 -12.02
N HIS A 30 17.06 16.94 -12.30
CA HIS A 30 18.28 16.73 -11.49
C HIS A 30 19.51 17.51 -11.97
N GLY A 31 19.33 18.49 -12.88
CA GLY A 31 20.39 19.41 -13.31
C GLY A 31 21.49 18.80 -14.18
N ASP A 32 21.33 17.57 -14.66
CA ASP A 32 22.32 16.86 -15.46
C ASP A 32 21.67 16.19 -16.69
N VAL A 33 21.63 16.93 -17.78
CA VAL A 33 20.97 16.50 -19.02
C VAL A 33 21.84 15.53 -19.83
N ASN A 34 23.16 15.61 -19.69
CA ASN A 34 24.09 14.96 -20.63
C ASN A 34 24.65 13.61 -20.13
N THR A 35 24.61 13.35 -18.83
CA THR A 35 25.23 12.14 -18.25
C THR A 35 24.20 11.02 -18.08
N PRO A 36 24.40 9.83 -18.69
CA PRO A 36 23.53 8.68 -18.45
C PRO A 36 23.57 8.24 -16.99
N ARG A 37 22.40 7.99 -16.41
CA ARG A 37 22.23 7.50 -15.03
C ARG A 37 22.19 5.99 -15.00
N ARG A 38 22.66 5.42 -13.88
CA ARG A 38 22.68 3.97 -13.65
C ARG A 38 22.06 3.63 -12.32
N ILE A 39 21.41 2.48 -12.28
CA ILE A 39 21.04 1.83 -11.02
C ILE A 39 22.33 1.27 -10.41
N LYS A 40 22.73 1.76 -9.26
CA LYS A 40 23.91 1.28 -8.53
C LYS A 40 23.55 0.24 -7.49
N ARG A 41 22.42 0.41 -6.83
CA ARG A 41 21.94 -0.44 -5.74
C ARG A 41 20.43 -0.63 -5.83
N VAL A 42 19.98 -1.83 -5.56
CA VAL A 42 18.57 -2.18 -5.38
C VAL A 42 18.38 -2.71 -3.96
N VAL A 43 17.49 -2.10 -3.21
CA VAL A 43 17.07 -2.57 -1.89
C VAL A 43 15.78 -3.37 -2.08
N VAL A 44 15.80 -4.64 -1.68
CA VAL A 44 14.63 -5.52 -1.74
C VAL A 44 13.97 -5.54 -0.37
N THR A 45 12.80 -4.95 -0.26
CA THR A 45 11.95 -5.05 0.93
C THR A 45 11.09 -6.31 0.88
N CYS A 46 10.59 -6.74 2.00
CA CYS A 46 9.74 -7.92 2.10
C CYS A 46 8.68 -7.72 3.20
N PRO A 47 7.53 -8.40 3.09
CA PRO A 47 6.55 -8.44 4.18
C PRO A 47 7.18 -8.88 5.50
N THR A 48 6.75 -8.27 6.60
CA THR A 48 7.33 -8.44 7.93
C THR A 48 7.36 -9.91 8.38
N THR A 49 6.34 -10.67 8.04
CA THR A 49 6.19 -12.09 8.42
C THR A 49 6.70 -13.09 7.38
N MET A 50 7.31 -12.60 6.28
CA MET A 50 7.88 -13.49 5.26
C MET A 50 8.98 -14.38 5.83
N SER A 51 8.90 -15.68 5.57
CA SER A 51 9.90 -16.65 6.04
C SER A 51 11.29 -16.40 5.43
N GLU A 52 12.34 -16.83 6.12
CA GLU A 52 13.72 -16.67 5.61
C GLU A 52 13.94 -17.33 4.24
N CYS A 53 13.33 -18.50 4.02
CA CYS A 53 13.42 -19.20 2.74
C CYS A 53 12.78 -18.40 1.60
N GLU A 54 11.64 -17.78 1.85
CA GLU A 54 10.95 -16.92 0.89
C GLU A 54 11.74 -15.64 0.63
N ARG A 55 12.27 -14.99 1.67
CA ARG A 55 13.15 -13.81 1.53
C ARG A 55 14.38 -14.10 0.69
N LYS A 56 15.07 -15.22 0.96
CA LYS A 56 16.22 -15.67 0.16
C LYS A 56 15.83 -15.92 -1.31
N SER A 57 14.65 -16.52 -1.54
CA SER A 57 14.12 -16.75 -2.88
C SER A 57 13.79 -15.46 -3.60
N LEU A 58 13.19 -14.48 -2.92
CA LEU A 58 12.88 -13.16 -3.47
C LEU A 58 14.16 -12.42 -3.90
N VAL A 59 15.16 -12.35 -3.03
CA VAL A 59 16.46 -11.72 -3.32
C VAL A 59 17.18 -12.44 -4.46
N ARG A 60 17.09 -13.77 -4.54
CA ARG A 60 17.63 -14.52 -5.67
C ARG A 60 16.97 -14.13 -6.99
N CYS A 61 15.62 -14.03 -7.01
CA CYS A 61 14.91 -13.58 -8.21
C CYS A 61 15.35 -12.18 -8.66
N ALA A 62 15.59 -11.26 -7.71
CA ALA A 62 16.12 -9.93 -8.02
C ALA A 62 17.54 -10.00 -8.60
N LYS A 63 18.42 -10.84 -8.04
CA LYS A 63 19.78 -11.07 -8.56
C LYS A 63 19.76 -11.66 -9.98
N ASP A 64 18.88 -12.63 -10.23
CA ASP A 64 18.70 -13.22 -11.55
C ASP A 64 18.22 -12.17 -12.57
N ALA A 65 17.28 -11.30 -12.18
CA ALA A 65 16.82 -10.21 -13.03
C ALA A 65 17.94 -9.19 -13.35
N VAL A 66 18.75 -8.81 -12.35
CA VAL A 66 19.93 -7.96 -12.56
C VAL A 66 20.94 -8.62 -13.52
N THR A 67 21.14 -9.93 -13.39
CA THR A 67 22.04 -10.67 -14.28
C THR A 67 21.54 -10.65 -15.72
N LEU A 68 20.24 -10.85 -15.93
CA LEU A 68 19.62 -10.75 -17.26
C LEU A 68 19.76 -9.35 -17.84
N LEU A 69 19.43 -8.31 -17.06
CA LEU A 69 19.55 -6.92 -17.48
C LEU A 69 20.99 -6.57 -17.87
N THR A 70 21.96 -6.92 -17.03
CA THR A 70 23.39 -6.62 -17.23
C THR A 70 23.97 -7.38 -18.44
N ASN A 71 23.55 -8.62 -18.68
CA ASN A 71 23.98 -9.39 -19.85
C ASN A 71 23.40 -8.85 -21.15
N PHE A 72 22.16 -8.34 -21.11
CA PHE A 72 21.57 -7.68 -22.26
C PHE A 72 22.32 -6.38 -22.58
N GLU A 73 22.65 -5.59 -21.57
CA GLU A 73 23.45 -4.36 -21.74
C GLU A 73 24.84 -4.61 -22.29
N LYS A 74 25.54 -5.65 -21.78
CA LYS A 74 26.87 -6.02 -22.29
C LYS A 74 26.83 -6.40 -23.78
N LYS A 75 25.78 -7.07 -24.24
CA LYS A 75 25.62 -7.43 -25.66
C LYS A 75 25.33 -6.19 -26.52
N SER A 76 24.55 -5.24 -26.03
CA SER A 76 24.17 -4.04 -26.78
C SER A 76 25.25 -2.93 -26.77
N MET A 77 26.19 -2.98 -25.82
CA MET A 77 27.25 -1.96 -25.65
C MET A 77 28.67 -2.54 -25.79
N ALA A 78 28.82 -3.80 -26.21
CA ALA A 78 30.11 -4.46 -26.33
C ALA A 78 31.13 -3.71 -27.23
N ASP A 79 30.60 -2.96 -28.21
CA ASP A 79 31.41 -2.16 -29.13
C ASP A 79 31.79 -0.78 -28.59
N LEU A 80 31.16 -0.31 -27.51
CA LEU A 80 31.32 1.06 -27.04
C LEU A 80 32.13 1.22 -25.74
N LEU A 81 32.21 0.19 -24.87
CA LEU A 81 32.90 0.28 -23.57
C LEU A 81 33.47 -1.07 -23.09
N PRO A 82 34.71 -1.43 -23.47
CA PRO A 82 35.24 -2.78 -23.21
C PRO A 82 35.60 -3.16 -21.77
N SER A 83 35.53 -2.31 -20.78
CA SER A 83 36.16 -2.63 -19.49
C SER A 83 35.47 -2.21 -18.19
N LYS A 84 34.24 -1.73 -18.20
CA LYS A 84 33.57 -1.39 -16.94
C LYS A 84 32.60 -2.47 -16.49
N LYS A 85 32.91 -3.14 -15.37
CA LYS A 85 31.94 -3.99 -14.64
C LYS A 85 30.73 -3.16 -14.23
N PHE A 86 29.57 -3.55 -14.75
CA PHE A 86 28.28 -2.98 -14.36
C PHE A 86 27.71 -3.87 -13.25
N ASP A 87 28.17 -3.68 -12.03
CA ASP A 87 27.66 -4.42 -10.89
C ASP A 87 26.57 -3.60 -10.21
N ILE A 88 25.33 -4.09 -10.28
CA ILE A 88 24.22 -3.59 -9.48
C ILE A 88 24.21 -4.39 -8.18
N GLU A 89 24.38 -3.70 -7.07
CA GLU A 89 24.35 -4.29 -5.74
C GLU A 89 22.92 -4.61 -5.34
N ILE A 90 22.63 -5.84 -4.92
CA ILE A 90 21.34 -6.23 -4.33
C ILE A 90 21.49 -6.33 -2.82
N VAL A 91 20.66 -5.61 -2.09
CA VAL A 91 20.62 -5.58 -0.63
C VAL A 91 19.26 -6.10 -0.15
N PRO A 92 19.17 -6.99 0.85
CA PRO A 92 20.28 -7.57 1.61
C PRO A 92 21.08 -8.61 0.82
N ALA A 93 22.37 -8.69 1.10
CA ALA A 93 23.22 -9.77 0.62
C ALA A 93 23.21 -10.90 1.65
N TYR A 94 22.67 -12.07 1.28
CA TYR A 94 22.75 -13.25 2.15
C TYR A 94 24.09 -13.94 1.97
N PRO A 95 24.95 -13.99 3.01
CA PRO A 95 26.21 -14.69 2.94
C PRO A 95 25.99 -16.20 2.93
N ASN A 96 26.94 -16.93 2.33
CA ASN A 96 26.88 -18.39 2.23
C ASN A 96 27.23 -19.11 3.56
N ASP A 97 27.75 -18.41 4.53
CA ASP A 97 28.23 -18.94 5.82
C ASP A 97 27.12 -19.07 6.89
N GLY A 98 25.87 -18.74 6.54
CA GLY A 98 24.75 -18.83 7.47
C GLY A 98 24.70 -17.73 8.54
N SER A 99 25.60 -16.72 8.47
CA SER A 99 25.52 -15.56 9.36
C SER A 99 24.21 -14.81 9.17
N GLY A 100 23.65 -14.31 10.29
CA GLY A 100 22.42 -13.53 10.28
C GLY A 100 22.59 -12.24 9.47
N VAL A 101 21.64 -11.93 8.62
CA VAL A 101 21.64 -10.71 7.80
C VAL A 101 20.44 -9.87 8.15
N TRP A 102 20.70 -8.57 8.35
CA TRP A 102 19.61 -7.60 8.40
C TRP A 102 18.79 -7.65 7.10
N TYR A 103 17.49 -7.72 7.23
CA TYR A 103 16.57 -7.61 6.10
C TYR A 103 15.66 -6.38 6.27
N TYR A 104 15.22 -5.85 5.16
CA TYR A 104 14.38 -4.67 5.13
C TYR A 104 12.91 -5.11 5.06
N ASP A 105 12.26 -5.25 6.21
CA ASP A 105 10.82 -5.47 6.24
C ASP A 105 10.06 -4.15 6.00
N GLU A 106 8.88 -4.26 5.38
CA GLU A 106 8.09 -3.10 4.94
C GLU A 106 7.66 -2.22 6.11
N ALA A 107 7.28 -2.83 7.23
CA ALA A 107 6.82 -2.09 8.40
C ALA A 107 7.95 -1.31 9.08
N THR A 108 9.15 -1.89 9.24
CA THR A 108 10.32 -1.17 9.74
C THR A 108 10.78 -0.09 8.76
N CYS A 109 10.73 -0.34 7.44
CA CYS A 109 11.05 0.67 6.45
C CYS A 109 10.12 1.87 6.51
N SER A 110 8.82 1.65 6.76
CA SER A 110 7.86 2.73 6.98
C SER A 110 8.21 3.58 8.22
N GLN A 111 8.67 2.94 9.31
CA GLN A 111 9.15 3.65 10.49
C GLN A 111 10.39 4.51 10.18
N MET A 112 11.31 4.03 9.34
CA MET A 112 12.51 4.78 8.96
C MET A 112 12.18 6.07 8.21
N VAL A 113 11.13 6.10 7.41
CA VAL A 113 10.67 7.33 6.73
C VAL A 113 10.31 8.40 7.75
N TYR A 114 9.53 8.03 8.77
CA TYR A 114 9.14 8.93 9.84
C TYR A 114 10.37 9.41 10.62
N LEU A 115 11.21 8.49 11.08
CA LEU A 115 12.39 8.80 11.88
C LEU A 115 13.36 9.72 11.14
N TYR A 116 13.62 9.45 9.87
CA TYR A 116 14.48 10.30 9.07
C TYR A 116 13.90 11.71 8.92
N GLY A 117 12.60 11.83 8.64
CA GLY A 117 11.91 13.12 8.53
C GLY A 117 11.98 13.93 9.83
N GLU A 118 11.74 13.29 10.98
CA GLU A 118 11.82 13.97 12.28
C GLU A 118 13.28 14.35 12.59
N ILE A 119 14.18 13.38 12.63
CA ILE A 119 15.55 13.59 13.14
C ILE A 119 16.35 14.47 12.18
N ALA A 120 16.40 14.12 10.88
CA ALA A 120 17.23 14.85 9.92
C ALA A 120 16.68 16.25 9.58
N HIS A 121 15.36 16.36 9.40
CA HIS A 121 14.76 17.61 8.95
C HIS A 121 14.25 18.48 10.08
N LYS A 122 13.37 18.00 10.96
CA LYS A 122 12.80 18.84 12.02
C LYS A 122 13.82 19.11 13.13
N PHE A 123 14.53 18.10 13.58
CA PHE A 123 15.55 18.25 14.62
C PHE A 123 16.95 18.60 14.08
N LYS A 124 17.12 18.74 12.74
CA LYS A 124 18.38 19.11 12.09
C LYS A 124 19.57 18.21 12.52
N GLY A 125 19.33 16.91 12.65
CA GLY A 125 20.31 15.92 13.09
C GLY A 125 20.57 15.88 14.59
N ARG A 126 19.90 16.70 15.41
CA ARG A 126 20.04 16.70 16.87
C ARG A 126 19.26 15.53 17.49
N LEU A 127 19.88 14.37 17.44
CA LEU A 127 19.30 13.13 17.88
C LEU A 127 18.93 13.13 19.38
N ALA A 128 19.77 13.75 20.21
CA ALA A 128 19.52 13.86 21.65
C ALA A 128 18.20 14.57 21.94
N ASP A 129 17.95 15.71 21.31
CA ASP A 129 16.72 16.51 21.50
C ASP A 129 15.48 15.71 21.09
N PHE A 130 15.58 14.92 20.02
CA PHE A 130 14.49 14.05 19.57
C PHE A 130 14.15 12.99 20.63
N PHE A 131 15.16 12.31 21.18
CA PHE A 131 14.98 11.30 22.20
C PHE A 131 14.48 11.90 23.54
N GLU A 132 14.91 13.09 23.92
CA GLU A 132 14.42 13.77 25.12
C GLU A 132 12.95 14.19 25.02
N LEU A 133 12.51 14.59 23.81
CA LEU A 133 11.14 15.03 23.58
C LEU A 133 10.15 13.86 23.48
N TYR A 134 10.52 12.81 22.75
CA TYR A 134 9.62 11.71 22.44
C TYR A 134 9.81 10.47 23.31
N GLY A 135 11.01 10.30 23.88
CA GLY A 135 11.40 9.11 24.61
C GLY A 135 11.11 9.16 26.11
N LYS A 136 11.42 8.04 26.74
CA LYS A 136 11.40 7.82 28.20
C LYS A 136 12.77 7.35 28.64
N LYS A 137 13.13 7.66 29.88
CA LYS A 137 14.37 7.13 30.50
C LYS A 137 14.15 5.66 30.86
N ASP A 138 15.07 4.82 30.42
CA ASP A 138 15.18 3.44 30.89
C ASP A 138 15.78 3.38 32.32
N GLU A 139 15.89 2.17 32.86
CA GLU A 139 16.46 1.95 34.21
C GLU A 139 17.94 2.42 34.34
N ARG A 140 18.64 2.58 33.22
CA ARG A 140 20.02 3.05 33.16
C ARG A 140 20.12 4.56 32.96
N GLY A 141 18.98 5.26 32.88
CA GLY A 141 18.91 6.70 32.66
C GLY A 141 19.10 7.12 31.21
N SER A 142 19.19 6.18 30.25
CA SER A 142 19.26 6.44 28.82
C SER A 142 17.88 6.63 28.26
N TYR A 143 17.73 7.56 27.29
CA TYR A 143 16.46 7.76 26.62
C TYR A 143 16.24 6.72 25.52
N THR A 144 15.09 6.05 25.57
CA THR A 144 14.56 5.17 24.53
C THR A 144 13.15 5.60 24.15
N PHE A 145 12.65 5.26 22.99
CA PHE A 145 11.23 5.41 22.64
C PHE A 145 10.73 4.19 21.87
N THR A 146 9.44 3.89 22.04
CA THR A 146 8.80 2.77 21.38
C THR A 146 7.87 3.28 20.27
N LEU A 147 8.11 2.81 19.05
CA LEU A 147 7.32 3.15 17.88
C LEU A 147 6.57 1.91 17.40
N GLY A 148 5.23 2.02 17.35
CA GLY A 148 4.38 1.04 16.70
C GLY A 148 4.00 1.52 15.30
N SER A 149 4.13 0.66 14.29
CA SER A 149 3.63 0.92 12.94
C SER A 149 2.62 -0.13 12.53
N LEU A 150 1.55 0.33 11.89
CA LEU A 150 0.57 -0.52 11.23
C LEU A 150 0.52 -0.17 9.76
N ASP A 151 0.89 -1.13 8.92
CA ASP A 151 0.77 -1.03 7.46
C ASP A 151 -0.45 -1.83 6.99
N ILE A 152 -1.46 -1.12 6.49
CA ILE A 152 -2.70 -1.74 5.99
C ILE A 152 -2.61 -1.81 4.46
N GLY A 153 -2.21 -2.98 3.97
CA GLY A 153 -2.12 -3.27 2.55
C GLY A 153 -3.47 -3.65 1.92
N ALA A 154 -3.41 -4.33 0.79
CA ALA A 154 -4.59 -4.89 0.13
C ALA A 154 -5.07 -6.17 0.84
N GLY A 155 -4.18 -7.14 1.07
CA GLY A 155 -4.52 -8.45 1.61
C GLY A 155 -4.04 -8.72 3.04
N THR A 156 -3.12 -7.91 3.59
CA THR A 156 -2.58 -8.04 4.94
C THR A 156 -2.47 -6.69 5.64
N SER A 157 -2.55 -6.75 6.97
CA SER A 157 -2.24 -5.63 7.86
C SER A 157 -1.08 -6.02 8.74
N ASP A 158 0.06 -5.36 8.58
CA ASP A 158 1.32 -5.73 9.22
C ASP A 158 1.62 -4.79 10.39
N LEU A 159 1.76 -5.37 11.58
CA LEU A 159 2.11 -4.66 12.82
C LEU A 159 3.58 -4.87 13.15
N MET A 160 4.31 -3.78 13.41
CA MET A 160 5.67 -3.81 13.91
C MET A 160 5.85 -2.83 15.08
N ILE A 161 6.44 -3.31 16.16
CA ILE A 161 6.76 -2.49 17.33
C ILE A 161 8.26 -2.61 17.58
N ASN A 162 8.96 -1.48 17.49
CA ASN A 162 10.38 -1.37 17.75
C ASN A 162 10.64 -0.39 18.91
N GLU A 163 11.54 -0.79 19.80
CA GLU A 163 12.20 0.13 20.72
C GLU A 163 13.44 0.71 20.05
N TYR A 164 13.60 2.00 20.12
CA TYR A 164 14.73 2.73 19.55
C TYR A 164 15.60 3.32 20.64
N SER A 165 16.92 3.16 20.49
CA SER A 165 17.93 3.76 21.35
C SER A 165 18.99 4.47 20.51
N LYS A 166 19.80 5.32 21.17
CA LYS A 166 21.01 5.88 20.54
C LYS A 166 22.10 4.81 20.49
N GLY A 167 22.93 4.83 19.45
CA GLY A 167 24.06 3.92 19.34
C GLY A 167 25.18 4.25 20.34
N ASP A 168 25.68 3.24 21.04
CA ASP A 168 26.72 3.41 22.06
C ASP A 168 28.05 3.94 21.50
N GLN A 169 28.40 3.56 20.27
CA GLN A 169 29.65 3.95 19.61
C GLN A 169 29.50 5.11 18.63
N ASN A 170 28.29 5.43 18.23
CA ASN A 170 28.00 6.49 17.29
C ASN A 170 26.74 7.25 17.73
N GLU A 171 26.92 8.41 18.33
CA GLU A 171 25.86 9.27 18.84
C GLU A 171 24.87 9.73 17.74
N SER A 172 25.21 9.57 16.47
CA SER A 172 24.36 9.86 15.33
C SER A 172 23.57 8.64 14.83
N ALA A 173 23.76 7.46 15.41
CA ALA A 173 23.09 6.25 15.01
C ALA A 173 21.84 5.99 15.86
N VAL A 174 20.77 5.54 15.19
CA VAL A 174 19.55 5.05 15.80
C VAL A 174 19.52 3.54 15.71
N CYS A 175 19.40 2.85 16.83
CA CYS A 175 19.42 1.40 16.92
C CYS A 175 18.01 0.87 17.19
N PRO A 176 17.39 0.16 16.24
CA PRO A 176 16.11 -0.51 16.44
C PRO A 176 16.31 -1.84 17.19
N LYS A 177 15.42 -2.12 18.13
CA LYS A 177 15.25 -3.40 18.81
C LYS A 177 13.81 -3.85 18.61
N PRO A 178 13.55 -4.89 17.78
CA PRO A 178 12.20 -5.42 17.61
C PRO A 178 11.65 -5.97 18.92
N LEU A 179 10.45 -5.50 19.31
CA LEU A 179 9.74 -5.99 20.49
C LEU A 179 8.60 -6.93 20.09
N TYR A 180 7.89 -6.61 19.02
CA TYR A 180 6.76 -7.38 18.55
C TYR A 180 6.54 -7.17 17.05
N TYR A 181 6.14 -8.23 16.34
CA TYR A 181 5.67 -8.15 14.96
C TYR A 181 4.64 -9.24 14.68
N ASP A 182 3.65 -8.91 13.85
CA ASP A 182 2.59 -9.85 13.45
C ASP A 182 1.94 -9.38 12.15
N SER A 183 1.23 -10.27 11.46
CA SER A 183 0.49 -9.99 10.24
C SER A 183 -0.92 -10.55 10.31
N TYR A 184 -1.90 -9.72 9.99
CA TYR A 184 -3.31 -10.04 10.05
C TYR A 184 -3.87 -10.16 8.65
N TYR A 185 -4.60 -11.24 8.36
CA TYR A 185 -5.27 -11.48 7.08
C TYR A 185 -6.62 -10.76 7.00
N TYR A 186 -6.62 -9.50 7.36
CA TYR A 186 -7.75 -8.58 7.20
C TYR A 186 -7.19 -7.21 6.80
N ALA A 187 -7.60 -6.71 5.63
CA ALA A 187 -7.02 -5.51 5.06
C ALA A 187 -7.96 -4.80 4.07
N GLY A 188 -7.40 -4.05 3.12
CA GLY A 188 -8.16 -3.23 2.18
C GLY A 188 -9.14 -4.00 1.30
N ASP A 189 -8.78 -5.21 0.86
CA ASP A 189 -9.65 -6.04 0.00
C ASP A 189 -10.89 -6.53 0.76
N ASP A 190 -10.74 -6.87 2.06
CA ASP A 190 -11.87 -7.28 2.90
C ASP A 190 -12.82 -6.10 3.12
N MET A 191 -12.29 -4.91 3.38
CA MET A 191 -13.08 -3.69 3.50
C MET A 191 -13.82 -3.36 2.19
N LEU A 192 -13.16 -3.47 1.04
CA LEU A 192 -13.80 -3.26 -0.26
C LEU A 192 -14.91 -4.27 -0.51
N GLN A 193 -14.69 -5.52 -0.15
CA GLN A 193 -15.72 -6.56 -0.27
C GLN A 193 -16.94 -6.24 0.59
N GLU A 194 -16.73 -5.83 1.85
CA GLU A 194 -17.82 -5.41 2.75
C GLU A 194 -18.57 -4.21 2.18
N LEU A 195 -17.85 -3.20 1.69
CA LEU A 195 -18.43 -1.99 1.10
C LEU A 195 -19.28 -2.32 -0.13
N ILE A 196 -18.75 -3.12 -1.05
CA ILE A 196 -19.47 -3.56 -2.26
C ILE A 196 -20.72 -4.32 -1.86
N ARG A 197 -20.60 -5.25 -0.94
CA ARG A 197 -21.73 -6.07 -0.50
C ARG A 197 -22.83 -5.20 0.15
N GLU A 198 -22.46 -4.37 1.14
CA GLU A 198 -23.44 -3.61 1.90
C GLU A 198 -24.08 -2.51 1.07
N ILE A 199 -23.33 -1.73 0.27
CA ILE A 199 -23.89 -0.57 -0.47
C ILE A 199 -24.50 -0.97 -1.80
N PHE A 200 -23.81 -1.79 -2.60
CA PHE A 200 -24.24 -1.99 -3.99
C PHE A 200 -25.12 -3.21 -4.20
N LEU A 201 -24.99 -4.25 -3.34
CA LEU A 201 -25.65 -5.52 -3.59
C LEU A 201 -26.77 -5.87 -2.60
N THR A 202 -26.80 -5.28 -1.39
CA THR A 202 -27.79 -5.63 -0.36
C THR A 202 -28.57 -4.46 0.20
N ASP A 203 -28.11 -3.24 0.03
CA ASP A 203 -28.84 -2.06 0.46
C ASP A 203 -30.14 -1.91 -0.35
N LYS A 204 -31.24 -1.63 0.31
CA LYS A 204 -32.56 -1.44 -0.33
C LYS A 204 -32.57 -0.20 -1.23
N ASP A 205 -31.77 0.80 -0.87
CA ASP A 205 -31.65 2.07 -1.61
C ASP A 205 -30.55 2.01 -2.67
N SER A 206 -29.88 0.85 -2.83
CA SER A 206 -28.94 0.64 -3.92
C SER A 206 -29.61 0.80 -5.28
N ALA A 207 -28.98 1.53 -6.19
CA ALA A 207 -29.49 1.72 -7.54
C ALA A 207 -29.81 0.39 -8.25
N LEU A 208 -28.96 -0.63 -8.05
CA LEU A 208 -29.18 -1.97 -8.63
C LEU A 208 -30.39 -2.68 -7.99
N VAL A 209 -30.53 -2.64 -6.68
CA VAL A 209 -31.63 -3.29 -5.96
C VAL A 209 -32.95 -2.58 -6.26
N ALA A 210 -32.94 -1.24 -6.26
CA ALA A 210 -34.12 -0.43 -6.59
C ALA A 210 -34.58 -0.66 -8.02
N ARG A 211 -33.65 -0.75 -8.99
CA ARG A 211 -33.97 -1.02 -10.42
C ARG A 211 -34.63 -2.38 -10.62
N LEU A 212 -34.31 -3.36 -9.79
CA LEU A 212 -34.93 -4.68 -9.81
C LEU A 212 -36.23 -4.75 -8.97
N GLU A 213 -36.78 -3.60 -8.60
CA GLU A 213 -38.08 -3.42 -7.91
C GLU A 213 -38.14 -4.14 -6.55
N GLN A 214 -37.01 -4.44 -5.95
CA GLN A 214 -36.88 -5.19 -4.67
C GLN A 214 -37.71 -6.50 -4.65
N THR A 215 -37.96 -7.06 -5.81
CA THR A 215 -38.72 -8.30 -5.93
C THR A 215 -37.87 -9.50 -5.49
N ALA A 216 -38.53 -10.59 -5.05
CA ALA A 216 -37.85 -11.83 -4.73
C ALA A 216 -37.03 -12.36 -5.93
N GLU A 217 -37.53 -12.21 -7.16
CA GLU A 217 -36.86 -12.58 -8.41
C GLU A 217 -35.62 -11.68 -8.67
N GLY A 218 -35.74 -10.37 -8.47
CA GLY A 218 -34.64 -9.42 -8.65
C GLY A 218 -33.51 -9.67 -7.65
N ILE A 219 -33.87 -9.90 -6.36
CA ILE A 219 -32.89 -10.28 -5.33
C ILE A 219 -32.21 -11.60 -5.67
N GLN A 220 -32.98 -12.57 -6.20
CA GLN A 220 -32.41 -13.83 -6.63
C GLN A 220 -31.44 -13.67 -7.80
N LYS A 221 -31.73 -12.81 -8.81
CA LYS A 221 -30.79 -12.48 -9.89
C LYS A 221 -29.48 -11.92 -9.36
N ILE A 222 -29.50 -11.01 -8.36
CA ILE A 222 -28.30 -10.49 -7.72
C ILE A 222 -27.49 -11.63 -7.06
N LYS A 223 -28.16 -12.52 -6.32
CA LYS A 223 -27.51 -13.68 -5.69
C LYS A 223 -26.94 -14.66 -6.71
N ASP A 224 -27.62 -14.87 -7.82
CA ASP A 224 -27.17 -15.78 -8.88
C ASP A 224 -25.96 -15.19 -9.63
N PHE A 225 -25.91 -13.89 -9.82
CA PHE A 225 -24.77 -13.23 -10.47
C PHE A 225 -23.58 -13.02 -9.51
N PHE A 226 -23.80 -12.50 -8.31
CA PHE A 226 -22.76 -12.08 -7.37
C PHE A 226 -22.58 -13.03 -6.16
N GLY A 227 -23.50 -13.94 -5.91
CA GLY A 227 -23.47 -14.85 -4.75
C GLY A 227 -22.35 -15.91 -4.78
N HIS A 228 -22.18 -16.61 -3.68
CA HIS A 228 -21.13 -17.63 -3.52
C HIS A 228 -21.44 -18.98 -4.20
N ASN A 229 -22.65 -19.17 -4.71
CA ASN A 229 -23.04 -20.44 -5.31
C ASN A 229 -22.57 -20.55 -6.76
N TYR A 230 -21.37 -21.11 -6.94
CA TYR A 230 -20.77 -21.33 -8.24
C TYR A 230 -21.27 -22.56 -9.00
N ASN A 231 -22.03 -23.43 -8.34
CA ASN A 231 -22.35 -24.76 -8.88
C ASN A 231 -23.29 -24.75 -10.09
N GLY A 232 -24.01 -23.66 -10.33
CA GLY A 232 -24.90 -23.48 -11.48
C GLY A 232 -24.33 -22.59 -12.60
N GLN A 233 -23.16 -21.95 -12.38
CA GLN A 233 -22.63 -20.98 -13.35
C GLN A 233 -21.67 -21.64 -14.35
N SER A 234 -21.84 -21.31 -15.63
CA SER A 234 -20.89 -21.66 -16.69
C SER A 234 -19.53 -20.96 -16.48
N ILE A 235 -18.48 -21.45 -17.13
CA ILE A 235 -17.15 -20.85 -17.10
C ILE A 235 -17.22 -19.39 -17.61
N SER A 236 -17.97 -19.11 -18.66
CA SER A 236 -18.15 -17.78 -19.22
C SER A 236 -18.82 -16.82 -18.23
N GLN A 237 -19.83 -17.26 -17.51
CA GLN A 237 -20.50 -16.46 -16.47
C GLN A 237 -19.54 -16.13 -15.30
N ARG A 238 -18.70 -17.08 -14.88
CA ARG A 238 -17.69 -16.83 -13.83
C ARG A 238 -16.64 -15.81 -14.27
N ILE A 239 -16.20 -15.89 -15.53
CA ILE A 239 -15.26 -14.92 -16.11
C ILE A 239 -15.91 -13.54 -16.21
N LEU A 240 -17.16 -13.46 -16.70
CA LEU A 240 -17.93 -12.23 -16.77
C LEU A 240 -18.04 -11.57 -15.40
N ARG A 241 -18.50 -12.31 -14.40
CA ARG A 241 -18.62 -11.83 -13.02
C ARG A 241 -17.30 -11.32 -12.46
N LYS A 242 -16.21 -12.08 -12.64
CA LYS A 242 -14.87 -11.65 -12.21
C LYS A 242 -14.48 -10.34 -12.85
N ASN A 243 -14.66 -10.22 -14.17
CA ASN A 243 -14.31 -9.01 -14.90
C ASN A 243 -15.21 -7.84 -14.52
N PHE A 244 -16.50 -8.07 -14.28
CA PHE A 244 -17.42 -7.05 -13.81
C PHE A 244 -17.01 -6.52 -12.43
N ASN A 245 -16.67 -7.39 -11.50
CA ASN A 245 -16.17 -6.96 -10.19
C ASN A 245 -14.90 -6.10 -10.32
N ILE A 246 -13.93 -6.52 -11.15
CA ILE A 246 -12.66 -5.81 -11.31
C ILE A 246 -12.83 -4.48 -12.05
N GLN A 247 -13.65 -4.45 -13.10
CA GLN A 247 -13.74 -3.30 -13.99
C GLN A 247 -14.85 -2.32 -13.61
N VAL A 248 -15.83 -2.74 -12.80
CA VAL A 248 -16.99 -1.94 -12.45
C VAL A 248 -17.13 -1.73 -10.93
N LEU A 249 -17.34 -2.80 -10.15
CA LEU A 249 -17.66 -2.65 -8.72
C LEU A 249 -16.48 -2.15 -7.89
N ILE A 250 -15.28 -2.64 -8.14
CA ILE A 250 -14.08 -2.17 -7.42
C ILE A 250 -13.79 -0.69 -7.73
N PRO A 251 -13.76 -0.22 -9.00
CA PRO A 251 -13.61 1.21 -9.28
C PRO A 251 -14.70 2.08 -8.65
N LEU A 252 -15.95 1.65 -8.67
CA LEU A 252 -17.06 2.38 -8.03
C LEU A 252 -16.87 2.47 -6.50
N ALA A 253 -16.49 1.37 -5.85
CA ALA A 253 -16.20 1.36 -4.42
C ALA A 253 -14.97 2.24 -4.08
N CYS A 254 -13.92 2.19 -4.89
CA CYS A 254 -12.75 3.06 -4.73
C CYS A 254 -13.11 4.54 -4.89
N TYR A 255 -14.03 4.87 -5.79
CA TYR A 255 -14.52 6.23 -5.95
C TYR A 255 -15.29 6.69 -4.70
N TYR A 256 -16.11 5.83 -4.08
CA TYR A 256 -16.78 6.14 -2.81
C TYR A 256 -15.81 6.38 -1.66
N LEU A 257 -14.69 5.61 -1.61
CA LEU A 257 -13.65 5.84 -0.62
C LEU A 257 -12.88 7.15 -0.86
N GLU A 258 -12.70 7.54 -2.12
CA GLU A 258 -12.11 8.84 -2.46
C GLU A 258 -13.02 10.01 -2.09
N LEU A 259 -14.34 9.87 -2.29
CA LEU A 259 -15.32 10.83 -1.79
C LEU A 259 -15.26 10.93 -0.26
N LEU A 260 -15.22 9.80 0.46
CA LEU A 260 -15.10 9.78 1.92
C LEU A 260 -13.86 10.52 2.44
N LYS A 261 -12.77 10.45 1.68
CA LYS A 261 -11.53 11.13 2.02
C LYS A 261 -11.58 12.64 1.79
N ASN A 262 -12.27 13.07 0.72
CA ASN A 262 -12.19 14.44 0.23
C ASN A 262 -13.46 15.27 0.48
N GLN A 263 -14.60 14.63 0.72
CA GLN A 263 -15.90 15.28 0.83
C GLN A 263 -16.68 14.75 2.03
N ASN A 264 -17.31 15.65 2.75
CA ASN A 264 -18.13 15.33 3.93
C ASN A 264 -19.64 15.51 3.67
N HIS A 265 -20.11 15.40 2.42
CA HIS A 265 -21.51 15.55 2.05
C HIS A 265 -21.96 14.49 1.09
N ASP A 266 -23.25 14.18 1.16
CA ASP A 266 -23.89 13.21 0.27
C ASP A 266 -24.04 13.78 -1.15
N CYS A 267 -23.94 12.92 -2.16
CA CYS A 267 -24.07 13.30 -3.57
C CYS A 267 -24.60 12.15 -4.44
N VAL A 268 -25.04 12.51 -5.63
CA VAL A 268 -25.33 11.52 -6.69
C VAL A 268 -24.08 11.27 -7.50
N VAL A 269 -23.82 10.02 -7.80
CA VAL A 269 -22.67 9.56 -8.58
C VAL A 269 -23.19 8.94 -9.87
N HIS A 270 -22.77 9.49 -11.00
CA HIS A 270 -23.09 9.00 -12.32
C HIS A 270 -21.99 8.11 -12.89
N PHE A 271 -22.29 7.32 -13.87
CA PHE A 271 -21.33 6.44 -14.53
C PHE A 271 -20.06 7.18 -15.00
N ASP A 272 -20.23 8.34 -15.63
CA ASP A 272 -19.12 9.12 -16.17
C ASP A 272 -18.21 9.70 -15.08
N ASP A 273 -18.71 9.93 -13.86
CA ASP A 273 -17.89 10.40 -12.76
C ASP A 273 -16.79 9.38 -12.38
N VAL A 274 -17.12 8.10 -12.53
CA VAL A 274 -16.23 6.98 -12.16
C VAL A 274 -15.39 6.52 -13.36
N PHE A 275 -15.99 6.44 -14.55
CA PHE A 275 -15.41 5.70 -15.68
C PHE A 275 -14.92 6.56 -16.85
N LYS A 276 -15.04 7.89 -16.80
CA LYS A 276 -14.61 8.80 -17.90
C LYS A 276 -13.18 8.56 -18.40
N ASP A 277 -12.27 8.20 -17.52
CA ASP A 277 -10.85 7.99 -17.84
C ASP A 277 -10.51 6.53 -18.19
N SER A 278 -11.38 5.58 -17.84
CA SER A 278 -11.15 4.15 -18.04
C SER A 278 -12.46 3.40 -18.13
N LEU A 279 -13.02 3.36 -19.33
CA LEU A 279 -14.26 2.65 -19.57
C LEU A 279 -14.11 1.13 -19.37
N PRO A 280 -15.09 0.46 -18.74
CA PRO A 280 -15.14 -0.99 -18.70
C PRO A 280 -15.21 -1.59 -20.11
N ASN A 281 -14.71 -2.82 -20.25
CA ASN A 281 -14.75 -3.52 -21.53
C ASN A 281 -16.19 -3.72 -22.01
N HIS A 282 -16.43 -3.47 -23.30
CA HIS A 282 -17.75 -3.64 -23.92
C HIS A 282 -18.37 -5.04 -23.68
N LEU A 283 -17.56 -6.11 -23.73
CA LEU A 283 -18.06 -7.47 -23.45
C LEU A 283 -18.53 -7.65 -22.00
N VAL A 284 -17.97 -6.91 -21.07
CA VAL A 284 -18.42 -6.92 -19.66
C VAL A 284 -19.74 -6.21 -19.51
N MET A 285 -19.90 -5.08 -20.18
CA MET A 285 -21.14 -4.28 -20.14
C MET A 285 -22.29 -4.98 -20.87
N SER A 286 -22.04 -5.53 -22.06
CA SER A 286 -23.06 -6.30 -22.78
C SER A 286 -23.46 -7.58 -22.03
N GLY A 287 -22.50 -8.28 -21.40
CA GLY A 287 -22.84 -9.45 -20.58
C GLY A 287 -23.67 -9.12 -19.35
N PHE A 288 -23.50 -7.93 -18.76
CA PHE A 288 -24.36 -7.43 -17.70
C PHE A 288 -25.78 -7.18 -18.23
N TYR A 289 -25.90 -6.50 -19.39
CA TYR A 289 -27.19 -6.25 -20.05
C TYR A 289 -27.92 -7.56 -20.36
N ASP A 290 -27.24 -8.53 -20.96
CA ASP A 290 -27.81 -9.84 -21.30
C ASP A 290 -28.38 -10.59 -20.07
N PHE A 291 -27.77 -10.38 -18.90
CA PHE A 291 -28.23 -11.03 -17.67
C PHE A 291 -29.33 -10.26 -16.94
N PHE A 292 -29.19 -8.95 -16.81
CA PHE A 292 -30.11 -8.12 -16.02
C PHE A 292 -31.23 -7.49 -16.84
N GLY A 293 -31.03 -7.25 -18.15
CA GLY A 293 -32.02 -6.69 -19.08
C GLY A 293 -32.07 -5.15 -19.12
N PHE A 294 -31.05 -4.47 -18.58
CA PHE A 294 -30.89 -3.01 -18.64
C PHE A 294 -29.40 -2.63 -18.62
N GLU A 295 -29.08 -1.42 -19.06
CA GLU A 295 -27.73 -0.91 -19.11
C GLU A 295 -27.25 -0.45 -17.72
N PHE A 296 -26.04 -0.82 -17.34
CA PHE A 296 -25.46 -0.41 -16.06
C PHE A 296 -25.23 1.11 -15.96
N ASN A 297 -24.93 1.75 -17.08
CA ASN A 297 -24.71 3.20 -17.17
C ASN A 297 -25.99 4.06 -16.97
N GLU A 298 -27.17 3.43 -16.99
CA GLU A 298 -28.43 4.10 -16.64
C GLU A 298 -28.64 4.24 -15.12
N LEU A 299 -27.80 3.58 -14.30
CA LEU A 299 -27.94 3.60 -12.86
C LEU A 299 -27.34 4.88 -12.27
N GLU A 300 -28.10 5.54 -11.42
CA GLU A 300 -27.65 6.65 -10.59
C GLU A 300 -27.38 6.17 -9.17
N TRP A 301 -26.15 6.36 -8.69
CA TRP A 301 -25.73 5.87 -7.40
C TRP A 301 -25.76 6.99 -6.37
N HIS A 302 -26.37 6.73 -5.21
CA HIS A 302 -26.44 7.68 -4.11
C HIS A 302 -25.31 7.41 -3.12
N TYR A 303 -24.33 8.31 -3.07
CA TYR A 303 -23.28 8.28 -2.07
C TYR A 303 -23.80 8.92 -0.78
N SER A 304 -23.75 8.17 0.33
CA SER A 304 -23.96 8.70 1.67
C SER A 304 -22.66 8.61 2.47
N CYS A 305 -22.14 9.77 2.87
CA CYS A 305 -20.90 9.89 3.64
C CYS A 305 -21.00 9.11 4.97
N GLU A 306 -22.11 9.25 5.68
CA GLU A 306 -22.34 8.59 6.98
C GLU A 306 -22.37 7.06 6.82
N ASN A 307 -23.04 6.55 5.78
CA ASN A 307 -23.16 5.11 5.56
C ASN A 307 -21.80 4.49 5.20
N VAL A 308 -21.06 5.12 4.28
CA VAL A 308 -19.71 4.67 3.92
C VAL A 308 -18.75 4.71 5.11
N TYR A 309 -18.78 5.82 5.88
CA TYR A 309 -17.98 5.95 7.10
C TYR A 309 -18.27 4.81 8.09
N ARG A 310 -19.55 4.55 8.35
CA ARG A 310 -20.01 3.50 9.27
C ARG A 310 -19.53 2.10 8.83
N ILE A 311 -19.62 1.80 7.56
CA ILE A 311 -19.18 0.50 7.01
C ILE A 311 -17.67 0.34 7.18
N VAL A 312 -16.88 1.33 6.80
CA VAL A 312 -15.42 1.31 6.95
C VAL A 312 -15.01 1.20 8.42
N ALA A 313 -15.64 1.99 9.31
CA ALA A 313 -15.36 1.92 10.73
C ALA A 313 -15.69 0.53 11.31
N LYS A 314 -16.84 -0.03 10.97
CA LYS A 314 -17.27 -1.37 11.40
C LYS A 314 -16.30 -2.46 10.92
N SER A 315 -15.83 -2.37 9.70
CA SER A 315 -14.91 -3.33 9.10
C SER A 315 -13.61 -3.44 9.89
N PHE A 316 -13.04 -2.32 10.32
CA PHE A 316 -11.75 -2.30 11.04
C PHE A 316 -11.86 -2.28 12.57
N ASP A 317 -13.05 -2.10 13.15
CA ASP A 317 -13.22 -1.90 14.61
C ASP A 317 -12.54 -3.00 15.44
N SER A 318 -12.78 -4.27 15.11
CA SER A 318 -12.19 -5.40 15.83
C SER A 318 -10.67 -5.47 15.70
N LEU A 319 -10.13 -5.21 14.50
CA LEU A 319 -8.70 -5.25 14.24
C LEU A 319 -7.99 -4.11 15.00
N VAL A 320 -8.48 -2.87 14.84
CA VAL A 320 -7.87 -1.71 15.49
C VAL A 320 -7.94 -1.82 17.01
N LYS A 321 -9.04 -2.34 17.56
CA LYS A 321 -9.17 -2.58 18.99
C LYS A 321 -8.10 -3.54 19.53
N LYS A 322 -7.86 -4.66 18.81
CA LYS A 322 -6.84 -5.65 19.19
C LYS A 322 -5.43 -5.07 19.09
N ILE A 323 -5.14 -4.40 17.98
CA ILE A 323 -3.82 -3.78 17.74
C ILE A 323 -3.54 -2.68 18.76
N SER A 324 -4.53 -1.85 19.08
CA SER A 324 -4.41 -0.83 20.11
C SER A 324 -4.08 -1.41 21.48
N ALA A 325 -4.68 -2.55 21.85
CA ALA A 325 -4.37 -3.25 23.09
C ALA A 325 -2.92 -3.78 23.11
N ILE A 326 -2.43 -4.33 21.98
CA ILE A 326 -1.03 -4.76 21.84
C ILE A 326 -0.09 -3.56 21.96
N MET A 327 -0.32 -2.48 21.22
CA MET A 327 0.48 -1.26 21.28
C MET A 327 0.50 -0.67 22.70
N TYR A 328 -0.62 -0.72 23.42
CA TYR A 328 -0.70 -0.30 24.82
C TYR A 328 0.18 -1.15 25.73
N THR A 329 0.17 -2.47 25.57
CA THR A 329 1.00 -3.41 26.35
C THR A 329 2.50 -3.13 26.18
N TYR A 330 2.92 -2.74 24.98
CA TYR A 330 4.29 -2.37 24.67
C TYR A 330 4.60 -0.88 24.93
N HIS A 331 3.65 -0.12 25.47
CA HIS A 331 3.82 1.31 25.77
C HIS A 331 4.32 2.14 24.59
N CYS A 332 3.72 1.95 23.41
CA CYS A 332 4.10 2.71 22.22
C CYS A 332 3.97 4.22 22.45
N ASP A 333 5.05 4.96 22.26
CA ASP A 333 5.10 6.41 22.38
C ASP A 333 4.60 7.13 21.13
N ILE A 334 4.81 6.50 19.97
CA ILE A 334 4.46 7.00 18.63
C ILE A 334 3.79 5.87 17.86
N ILE A 335 2.73 6.20 17.13
CA ILE A 335 2.04 5.29 16.22
C ILE A 335 2.14 5.84 14.80
N VAL A 336 2.61 5.02 13.88
CA VAL A 336 2.69 5.32 12.45
C VAL A 336 1.71 4.44 11.69
N LEU A 337 0.86 5.06 10.90
CA LEU A 337 -0.12 4.40 10.04
C LEU A 337 0.31 4.55 8.58
N SER A 338 0.42 3.45 7.86
CA SER A 338 0.73 3.39 6.42
C SER A 338 -0.28 2.54 5.66
N GLY A 339 -0.15 2.54 4.33
CA GLY A 339 -1.09 1.88 3.43
C GLY A 339 -2.29 2.75 3.04
N ARG A 340 -2.96 2.38 1.96
CA ARG A 340 -4.08 3.17 1.41
C ARG A 340 -5.28 3.27 2.37
N PRO A 341 -5.76 2.18 3.00
CA PRO A 341 -6.85 2.26 3.95
C PRO A 341 -6.56 3.18 5.13
N ALA A 342 -5.30 3.26 5.58
CA ALA A 342 -4.89 4.15 6.67
C ALA A 342 -5.10 5.65 6.38
N THR A 343 -5.35 6.02 5.11
CA THR A 343 -5.68 7.41 4.75
C THR A 343 -7.12 7.80 5.06
N LEU A 344 -7.99 6.82 5.32
CA LEU A 344 -9.41 7.03 5.53
C LEU A 344 -9.70 7.56 6.95
N PRO A 345 -10.57 8.59 7.10
CA PRO A 345 -10.88 9.18 8.39
C PRO A 345 -11.32 8.16 9.46
N PRO A 346 -12.17 7.14 9.16
CA PRO A 346 -12.60 6.17 10.16
C PRO A 346 -11.46 5.44 10.86
N LEU A 347 -10.37 5.13 10.15
CA LEU A 347 -9.21 4.43 10.74
C LEU A 347 -8.52 5.29 11.82
N ARG A 348 -8.29 6.57 11.52
CA ARG A 348 -7.71 7.49 12.48
C ARG A 348 -8.60 7.63 13.72
N ASP A 349 -9.90 7.76 13.52
CA ASP A 349 -10.86 7.94 14.61
C ASP A 349 -10.99 6.70 15.49
N LEU A 350 -10.88 5.50 14.91
CA LEU A 350 -10.80 4.24 15.66
C LEU A 350 -9.53 4.17 16.53
N PHE A 351 -8.37 4.60 16.03
CA PHE A 351 -7.16 4.67 16.84
C PHE A 351 -7.30 5.66 17.98
N ILE A 352 -7.87 6.86 17.75
CA ILE A 352 -8.14 7.83 18.80
C ILE A 352 -9.11 7.27 19.85
N LYS A 353 -10.10 6.50 19.41
CA LYS A 353 -11.08 5.84 20.29
C LYS A 353 -10.45 4.79 21.21
N TYR A 354 -9.54 3.97 20.68
CA TYR A 354 -9.02 2.78 21.40
C TYR A 354 -7.64 3.00 22.02
N TYR A 355 -6.89 3.99 21.59
CA TYR A 355 -5.55 4.26 22.07
C TYR A 355 -5.39 5.75 22.40
N ALA A 356 -5.30 6.06 23.69
CA ALA A 356 -5.17 7.43 24.17
C ALA A 356 -3.75 7.98 23.96
N VAL A 357 -3.41 8.27 22.71
CA VAL A 357 -2.16 8.91 22.33
C VAL A 357 -2.41 10.38 21.95
N ALA A 358 -1.43 11.25 22.22
CA ALA A 358 -1.54 12.63 21.80
C ALA A 358 -1.67 12.72 20.26
N PRO A 359 -2.49 13.63 19.70
CA PRO A 359 -2.76 13.70 18.26
C PRO A 359 -1.50 13.83 17.38
N ASN A 360 -0.46 14.49 17.88
CA ASN A 360 0.82 14.64 17.19
C ASN A 360 1.71 13.39 17.26
N ARG A 361 1.30 12.37 18.01
CA ARG A 361 1.98 11.07 18.13
C ARG A 361 1.27 9.96 17.34
N LEU A 362 0.13 10.27 16.70
CA LEU A 362 -0.55 9.43 15.72
C LEU A 362 -0.28 9.98 14.32
N VAL A 363 0.62 9.35 13.60
CA VAL A 363 1.16 9.84 12.33
C VAL A 363 0.62 9.00 11.18
N GLN A 364 -0.10 9.61 10.24
CA GLN A 364 -0.47 9.01 8.97
C GLN A 364 0.60 9.37 7.93
N LEU A 365 1.31 8.38 7.38
CA LEU A 365 2.40 8.63 6.42
C LEU A 365 1.92 9.31 5.15
N SER A 366 0.68 9.08 4.74
CA SER A 366 0.07 9.73 3.56
C SER A 366 -0.03 11.25 3.66
N SER A 367 -0.10 11.80 4.87
CA SER A 367 -0.15 13.24 5.15
C SER A 367 1.14 13.78 5.78
N TYR A 368 2.14 12.90 5.97
CA TYR A 368 3.40 13.29 6.59
C TYR A 368 4.30 14.00 5.58
N TYR A 369 4.74 15.22 5.90
CA TYR A 369 5.65 15.97 5.05
C TYR A 369 7.08 15.46 5.19
N ILE A 370 7.61 14.90 4.11
CA ILE A 370 8.92 14.23 4.07
C ILE A 370 10.06 15.24 3.76
N GLY A 371 9.74 16.47 3.36
CA GLY A 371 10.72 17.46 2.95
C GLY A 371 11.20 17.28 1.51
N ASP A 372 12.20 18.08 1.11
CA ASP A 372 12.68 18.16 -0.29
C ASP A 372 13.64 17.02 -0.68
N TRP A 373 14.01 16.14 0.27
CA TRP A 373 14.89 15.01 -0.02
C TRP A 373 14.21 13.91 -0.85
N TYR A 374 12.88 13.86 -0.81
CA TYR A 374 12.13 12.92 -1.62
C TYR A 374 12.13 13.39 -3.07
N PRO A 375 12.58 12.56 -4.05
CA PRO A 375 12.84 13.02 -5.40
C PRO A 375 11.64 13.58 -6.16
N PHE A 376 10.44 13.37 -5.65
CA PHE A 376 9.19 13.85 -6.24
C PHE A 376 8.46 14.88 -5.36
N GLY A 377 9.11 15.40 -4.30
CA GLY A 377 8.49 16.26 -3.28
C GLY A 377 7.83 17.53 -3.82
N ASN A 378 8.32 18.08 -4.93
CA ASN A 378 7.76 19.25 -5.58
C ASN A 378 6.82 18.93 -6.75
N ASN A 379 6.72 17.68 -7.17
CA ASN A 379 5.87 17.27 -8.29
C ASN A 379 4.64 16.51 -7.78
N THR A 380 3.68 17.27 -7.24
CA THR A 380 2.42 16.74 -6.70
C THR A 380 1.60 15.91 -7.71
N GLY A 381 1.88 16.05 -9.01
CA GLY A 381 1.27 15.24 -10.06
C GLY A 381 1.65 13.75 -10.01
N TYR A 382 2.90 13.43 -9.66
CA TYR A 382 3.35 12.02 -9.54
C TYR A 382 2.84 11.33 -8.28
N ILE A 383 2.74 12.05 -7.17
CA ILE A 383 2.25 11.50 -5.89
C ILE A 383 0.73 11.37 -5.88
N ARG A 384 0.02 12.20 -6.65
CA ARG A 384 -1.45 12.21 -6.71
C ARG A 384 -2.03 11.33 -7.81
N ASN A 385 -1.22 10.72 -8.68
CA ASN A 385 -1.74 9.87 -9.74
C ASN A 385 -1.90 8.42 -9.22
N PRO A 386 -3.11 7.96 -8.85
CA PRO A 386 -3.34 6.62 -8.32
C PRO A 386 -3.07 5.50 -9.33
N LYS A 387 -2.76 5.85 -10.60
CA LYS A 387 -2.42 4.90 -11.67
C LYS A 387 -0.97 4.43 -11.64
N THR A 388 -0.11 4.97 -10.78
CA THR A 388 1.32 4.68 -10.73
C THR A 388 1.79 4.00 -9.45
N VAL A 389 0.90 3.51 -8.62
CA VAL A 389 1.23 2.73 -7.42
C VAL A 389 0.52 1.39 -7.47
#